data_e9f85fe99c8a4f6edc32ae3ce642c87e
#
_entry.id   e9f85fe99c8a4f6edc32ae3ce642c87e
#
_cell.length_a   1.000
_cell.length_b   1.000
_cell.length_c   1.000
_cell.angle_alpha   90.00
_cell.angle_beta   90.00
_cell.angle_gamma   90.00
#
_symmetry.space_group_name_H-M   'P 1'
#
loop_
_entity.id
_entity.type
_entity.pdbx_description
1 polymer ?
#
loop_
_entity_poly.entity_id
_entity_poly.type
_entity_poly.pdbx_seq_one_letter_code
_entity_poly.pdbx_strand_id
1 'polypeptide(L)'
;AEDQNKIKDIRAPLSDFTPMVNEDNQAVLRYKDGRELIPTDHALKNMAVAGRTSDWFLRDLRDTKNHQTKDEISFKRDRGDAELLVHCLKETLWRKDRFDHDVERLWRTWNNGTLRAMLSNKYAIVNNQWVMEIVREAIPGGMLSHWRGDADNIFGNVLIPDSIREEDD
;
A
#
# COMPACT_ATOMS: atom_id res chain seq x y z
N ALA A 1 -6.93 21.13 -13.43
CA ALA A 1 -6.35 19.81 -13.16
C ALA A 1 -6.88 19.34 -11.81
N GLU A 2 -8.15 18.97 -11.81
CA GLU A 2 -8.88 18.52 -10.61
C GLU A 2 -8.87 17.00 -10.54
N ASP A 3 -8.60 16.49 -9.35
CA ASP A 3 -9.12 15.21 -8.83
C ASP A 3 -8.61 13.86 -9.36
N GLN A 4 -7.42 13.74 -9.90
CA GLN A 4 -6.92 12.42 -10.31
C GLN A 4 -6.37 11.53 -9.18
N ASN A 5 -6.32 12.01 -7.94
CA ASN A 5 -5.74 11.27 -6.80
C ASN A 5 -6.71 11.05 -5.62
N LYS A 6 -8.00 10.90 -5.89
CA LYS A 6 -8.92 10.51 -4.80
C LYS A 6 -8.63 9.08 -4.37
N ILE A 7 -8.03 8.96 -3.20
CA ILE A 7 -7.90 7.68 -2.50
C ILE A 7 -9.32 7.16 -2.25
N LYS A 8 -9.66 6.02 -2.86
CA LYS A 8 -10.92 5.34 -2.59
C LYS A 8 -10.64 4.21 -1.61
N ASP A 9 -11.05 4.41 -0.37
CA ASP A 9 -10.99 3.34 0.62
C ASP A 9 -12.23 2.45 0.51
N ILE A 10 -12.01 1.13 0.53
CA ILE A 10 -13.08 0.12 0.46
C ILE A 10 -13.09 -0.60 1.79
N ARG A 11 -14.27 -0.73 2.42
CA ARG A 11 -14.47 -1.64 3.55
C ARG A 11 -15.18 -2.88 3.05
N ALA A 12 -14.49 -3.99 3.09
CA ALA A 12 -15.02 -5.26 2.58
C ALA A 12 -14.26 -6.46 3.18
N PRO A 13 -14.89 -7.64 3.26
CA PRO A 13 -14.22 -8.85 3.64
C PRO A 13 -13.30 -9.37 2.51
N LEU A 14 -12.40 -10.29 2.85
CA LEU A 14 -11.55 -10.97 1.87
C LEU A 14 -12.35 -11.69 0.79
N SER A 15 -13.52 -12.22 1.14
CA SER A 15 -14.43 -12.95 0.23
C SER A 15 -14.92 -12.09 -0.94
N ASP A 16 -14.91 -10.77 -0.82
CA ASP A 16 -15.27 -9.84 -1.91
C ASP A 16 -14.16 -9.65 -2.96
N PHE A 17 -12.97 -10.19 -2.69
CA PHE A 17 -11.81 -10.09 -3.58
C PHE A 17 -11.36 -11.49 -4.05
N THR A 18 -10.96 -11.58 -5.30
CA THR A 18 -10.43 -12.81 -5.90
C THR A 18 -9.02 -12.58 -6.40
N PRO A 19 -8.00 -13.25 -5.81
CA PRO A 19 -6.65 -13.24 -6.38
C PRO A 19 -6.63 -13.97 -7.71
N MET A 20 -6.10 -13.31 -8.74
CA MET A 20 -6.00 -13.88 -10.09
C MET A 20 -4.85 -13.26 -10.88
N VAL A 21 -4.51 -13.88 -12.00
CA VAL A 21 -3.61 -13.30 -13.00
C VAL A 21 -4.46 -12.61 -14.06
N ASN A 22 -4.16 -11.37 -14.39
CA ASN A 22 -4.84 -10.61 -15.42
C ASN A 22 -4.27 -10.89 -16.84
N GLU A 23 -4.82 -10.24 -17.86
CA GLU A 23 -4.40 -10.39 -19.25
C GLU A 23 -2.95 -9.92 -19.50
N ASP A 24 -2.45 -8.99 -18.69
CA ASP A 24 -1.07 -8.50 -18.72
C ASP A 24 -0.09 -9.40 -17.97
N ASN A 25 -0.53 -10.60 -17.54
CA ASN A 25 0.26 -11.54 -16.74
C ASN A 25 0.73 -10.97 -15.39
N GLN A 26 -0.09 -10.14 -14.77
CA GLN A 26 0.15 -9.56 -13.45
C GLN A 26 -0.77 -10.19 -12.41
N ALA A 27 -0.24 -10.42 -11.20
CA ALA A 27 -1.07 -10.82 -10.06
C ALA A 27 -1.88 -9.63 -9.56
N VAL A 28 -3.19 -9.76 -9.59
CA VAL A 28 -4.16 -8.73 -9.19
C VAL A 28 -5.19 -9.28 -8.21
N LEU A 29 -5.80 -8.39 -7.45
CA LEU A 29 -7.00 -8.68 -6.69
C LEU A 29 -8.19 -8.10 -7.44
N ARG A 30 -9.07 -8.95 -7.96
CA ARG A 30 -10.33 -8.52 -8.57
C ARG A 30 -11.38 -8.35 -7.48
N TYR A 31 -11.87 -7.13 -7.34
CA TYR A 31 -12.99 -6.82 -6.45
C TYR A 31 -14.32 -7.25 -7.10
N LYS A 32 -15.34 -7.49 -6.31
CA LYS A 32 -16.66 -7.97 -6.80
C LYS A 32 -17.33 -7.08 -7.83
N ASP A 33 -16.97 -5.81 -7.93
CA ASP A 33 -17.46 -4.88 -8.96
C ASP A 33 -16.67 -4.96 -10.28
N GLY A 34 -15.70 -5.86 -10.37
CA GLY A 34 -14.87 -6.10 -11.56
C GLY A 34 -13.57 -5.30 -11.61
N ARG A 35 -13.33 -4.36 -10.69
CA ARG A 35 -12.06 -3.63 -10.63
C ARG A 35 -10.90 -4.56 -10.29
N GLU A 36 -9.79 -4.41 -10.99
CA GLU A 36 -8.54 -5.10 -10.73
C GLU A 36 -7.57 -4.18 -10.00
N LEU A 37 -7.04 -4.66 -8.89
CA LEU A 37 -6.15 -3.91 -8.02
C LEU A 37 -4.78 -4.58 -7.99
N ILE A 38 -3.76 -3.86 -8.42
CA ILE A 38 -2.36 -4.32 -8.37
C ILE A 38 -1.80 -3.99 -6.97
N PRO A 39 -1.37 -4.99 -6.19
CA PRO A 39 -0.85 -4.74 -4.85
C PRO A 39 0.54 -4.08 -4.88
N THR A 40 0.73 -3.04 -4.07
CA THR A 40 2.05 -2.47 -3.78
C THR A 40 2.86 -3.36 -2.83
N ASP A 41 4.14 -3.04 -2.62
CA ASP A 41 5.00 -3.69 -1.62
C ASP A 41 4.37 -3.63 -0.24
N HIS A 42 3.83 -2.47 0.12
CA HIS A 42 3.18 -2.28 1.42
C HIS A 42 1.92 -3.14 1.54
N ALA A 43 1.11 -3.23 0.49
CA ALA A 43 -0.06 -4.11 0.48
C ALA A 43 0.35 -5.58 0.62
N LEU A 44 1.36 -6.04 -0.10
CA LEU A 44 1.89 -7.41 0.02
C LEU A 44 2.42 -7.69 1.42
N LYS A 45 3.11 -6.72 2.05
CA LYS A 45 3.55 -6.82 3.44
C LYS A 45 2.38 -7.01 4.41
N ASN A 46 1.32 -6.22 4.27
CA ASN A 46 0.12 -6.38 5.10
C ASN A 46 -0.54 -7.74 4.90
N MET A 47 -0.63 -8.21 3.64
CA MET A 47 -1.18 -9.53 3.31
C MET A 47 -0.30 -10.66 3.86
N ALA A 48 1.02 -10.52 3.78
CA ALA A 48 1.96 -11.49 4.33
C ALA A 48 1.80 -11.65 5.84
N VAL A 49 1.70 -10.53 6.57
CA VAL A 49 1.45 -10.56 8.02
C VAL A 49 0.13 -11.25 8.33
N ALA A 50 -0.95 -10.89 7.65
CA ALA A 50 -2.26 -11.51 7.85
C ALA A 50 -2.27 -13.00 7.43
N GLY A 51 -1.58 -13.35 6.36
CA GLY A 51 -1.43 -14.71 5.85
C GLY A 51 -0.40 -15.55 6.60
N ARG A 52 0.37 -14.96 7.52
CA ARG A 52 1.50 -15.60 8.23
C ARG A 52 2.52 -16.21 7.27
N THR A 53 2.89 -15.43 6.26
CA THR A 53 3.90 -15.81 5.26
C THR A 53 4.97 -14.72 5.15
N SER A 54 6.00 -14.97 4.33
CA SER A 54 7.10 -14.02 4.13
C SER A 54 6.71 -12.91 3.15
N ASP A 55 6.81 -11.65 3.59
CA ASP A 55 6.58 -10.49 2.73
C ASP A 55 7.64 -10.36 1.63
N TRP A 56 8.89 -10.68 1.97
CA TRP A 56 9.98 -10.70 1.00
C TRP A 56 9.70 -11.67 -0.15
N PHE A 57 9.24 -12.88 0.18
CA PHE A 57 8.92 -13.90 -0.82
C PHE A 57 7.77 -13.47 -1.75
N LEU A 58 6.69 -12.88 -1.19
CA LEU A 58 5.57 -12.40 -2.01
C LEU A 58 5.99 -11.26 -2.95
N ARG A 59 6.85 -10.35 -2.48
CA ARG A 59 7.37 -9.26 -3.31
C ARG A 59 8.27 -9.77 -4.43
N ASP A 60 9.15 -10.73 -4.12
CA ASP A 60 10.03 -11.36 -5.12
C ASP A 60 9.23 -12.06 -6.24
N LEU A 61 8.10 -12.69 -5.90
CA LEU A 61 7.19 -13.29 -6.89
C LEU A 61 6.46 -12.25 -7.74
N ARG A 62 6.15 -11.08 -7.20
CA ARG A 62 5.50 -10.00 -7.96
C ARG A 62 6.46 -9.35 -8.94
N ASP A 63 7.69 -9.11 -8.53
CA ASP A 63 8.62 -8.28 -9.29
C ASP A 63 9.21 -9.03 -10.48
N THR A 64 8.59 -8.82 -11.64
CA THR A 64 9.04 -9.40 -12.92
C THR A 64 10.16 -8.60 -13.58
N LYS A 65 10.50 -7.40 -13.11
CA LYS A 65 11.48 -6.53 -13.77
C LYS A 65 12.26 -5.69 -12.75
N ASN A 66 13.58 -5.68 -12.93
CA ASN A 66 14.53 -4.69 -12.38
C ASN A 66 15.09 -4.91 -10.97
N HIS A 67 15.60 -6.11 -10.65
CA HIS A 67 16.79 -6.14 -9.83
C HIS A 67 18.04 -6.20 -10.73
N GLN A 68 18.34 -5.10 -11.39
CA GLN A 68 19.72 -4.82 -11.80
C GLN A 68 20.47 -4.43 -10.53
N THR A 69 20.78 -5.40 -9.68
CA THR A 69 21.86 -5.23 -8.72
C THR A 69 23.18 -5.25 -9.49
N LYS A 70 24.04 -4.28 -9.21
CA LYS A 70 25.34 -4.08 -9.88
C LYS A 70 26.34 -5.23 -9.66
N ASP A 71 25.95 -6.29 -8.98
CA ASP A 71 26.81 -7.43 -8.65
C ASP A 71 26.40 -8.64 -9.48
N GLU A 72 27.30 -9.06 -10.35
CA GLU A 72 27.16 -10.12 -11.34
C GLU A 72 26.93 -11.55 -10.80
N ILE A 73 26.60 -11.72 -9.52
CA ILE A 73 26.39 -13.04 -8.87
C ILE A 73 24.92 -13.28 -8.47
N SER A 74 24.01 -12.38 -8.77
CA SER A 74 22.61 -12.66 -8.46
C SER A 74 22.02 -13.62 -9.50
N PHE A 75 21.54 -14.76 -9.04
CA PHE A 75 20.68 -15.66 -9.83
C PHE A 75 19.54 -14.80 -10.41
N LYS A 76 19.64 -14.46 -11.69
CA LYS A 76 18.58 -13.77 -12.42
C LYS A 76 17.37 -14.70 -12.47
N ARG A 77 16.43 -14.55 -11.55
CA ARG A 77 15.06 -14.91 -11.81
C ARG A 77 14.51 -13.86 -12.78
N ASP A 78 14.60 -14.12 -14.06
CA ASP A 78 14.15 -13.22 -15.11
C ASP A 78 12.63 -13.03 -15.16
N ARG A 79 11.87 -13.67 -14.25
CA ARG A 79 10.41 -13.58 -14.20
C ARG A 79 9.95 -13.72 -12.78
N GLY A 80 9.22 -12.72 -12.28
CA GLY A 80 8.27 -12.94 -11.23
C GLY A 80 7.29 -14.03 -11.69
N ASP A 81 6.69 -14.69 -10.75
CA ASP A 81 5.73 -15.74 -11.02
C ASP A 81 4.37 -15.31 -10.49
N ALA A 82 3.60 -14.63 -11.36
CA ALA A 82 2.27 -14.13 -10.99
C ALA A 82 1.32 -15.28 -10.62
N GLU A 83 1.43 -16.42 -11.28
CA GLU A 83 0.62 -17.61 -10.97
C GLU A 83 0.98 -18.16 -9.60
N LEU A 84 2.26 -18.28 -9.30
CA LEU A 84 2.73 -18.73 -7.99
C LEU A 84 2.36 -17.73 -6.89
N LEU A 85 2.46 -16.42 -7.15
CA LEU A 85 2.01 -15.40 -6.20
C LEU A 85 0.51 -15.55 -5.90
N VAL A 86 -0.32 -15.67 -6.93
CA VAL A 86 -1.77 -15.91 -6.77
C VAL A 86 -2.04 -17.19 -6.00
N HIS A 87 -1.32 -18.27 -6.32
CA HIS A 87 -1.44 -19.53 -5.60
C HIS A 87 -1.08 -19.37 -4.12
N CYS A 88 0.05 -18.74 -3.81
CA CYS A 88 0.46 -18.47 -2.42
C CYS A 88 -0.58 -17.64 -1.66
N LEU A 89 -1.15 -16.59 -2.28
CA LEU A 89 -2.19 -15.79 -1.66
C LEU A 89 -3.45 -16.63 -1.36
N LYS A 90 -3.87 -17.49 -2.31
CA LYS A 90 -5.03 -18.39 -2.13
C LYS A 90 -4.81 -19.37 -0.98
N GLU A 91 -3.63 -19.97 -0.91
CA GLU A 91 -3.31 -20.97 0.11
C GLU A 91 -3.05 -20.36 1.50
N THR A 92 -2.63 -19.13 1.57
CA THR A 92 -2.34 -18.47 2.84
C THR A 92 -3.48 -17.61 3.36
N LEU A 93 -3.91 -16.62 2.60
CA LEU A 93 -4.86 -15.60 3.05
C LEU A 93 -6.30 -15.90 2.64
N TRP A 94 -6.53 -16.49 1.46
CA TRP A 94 -7.87 -16.79 0.93
C TRP A 94 -8.37 -18.21 1.19
N ARG A 95 -7.72 -18.97 2.07
CA ARG A 95 -8.21 -20.29 2.46
C ARG A 95 -9.56 -20.18 3.14
N LYS A 96 -10.53 -20.98 2.68
CA LYS A 96 -11.91 -20.97 3.21
C LYS A 96 -12.02 -21.37 4.68
N ASP A 97 -11.07 -22.16 5.17
CA ASP A 97 -11.00 -22.60 6.56
C ASP A 97 -10.37 -21.56 7.50
N ARG A 98 -9.97 -20.42 6.99
CA ARG A 98 -9.43 -19.35 7.83
C ARG A 98 -10.55 -18.61 8.54
N PHE A 99 -10.38 -18.48 9.83
CA PHE A 99 -11.37 -17.93 10.77
C PHE A 99 -11.77 -16.47 10.46
N ASP A 100 -10.87 -15.71 9.87
CA ASP A 100 -11.06 -14.26 9.62
C ASP A 100 -11.34 -13.92 8.14
N HIS A 101 -11.73 -14.92 7.34
CA HIS A 101 -12.00 -14.75 5.90
C HIS A 101 -13.14 -13.76 5.62
N ASP A 102 -14.18 -13.77 6.47
CA ASP A 102 -15.37 -12.93 6.33
C ASP A 102 -15.30 -11.64 7.16
N VAL A 103 -14.20 -11.41 7.87
CA VAL A 103 -14.02 -10.18 8.64
C VAL A 103 -13.75 -9.00 7.70
N GLU A 104 -14.54 -7.95 7.88
CA GLU A 104 -14.36 -6.70 7.16
C GLU A 104 -12.97 -6.11 7.41
N ARG A 105 -12.31 -5.68 6.33
CA ARG A 105 -11.00 -5.02 6.33
C ARG A 105 -11.07 -3.70 5.59
N LEU A 106 -10.14 -2.80 5.88
CA LEU A 106 -9.96 -1.56 5.16
C LEU A 106 -8.93 -1.77 4.04
N TRP A 107 -9.38 -1.62 2.79
CA TRP A 107 -8.55 -1.69 1.59
C TRP A 107 -8.33 -0.29 1.06
N ARG A 108 -7.09 0.16 1.10
CA ARG A 108 -6.72 1.48 0.59
C ARG A 108 -6.30 1.37 -0.86
N THR A 109 -7.00 2.10 -1.73
CA THR A 109 -6.75 2.03 -3.17
C THR A 109 -6.47 3.41 -3.76
N TRP A 110 -5.82 3.43 -4.91
CA TRP A 110 -5.70 4.60 -5.77
C TRP A 110 -6.54 4.42 -7.04
N ASN A 111 -6.91 5.54 -7.67
CA ASN A 111 -7.73 5.55 -8.89
C ASN A 111 -7.10 4.84 -10.09
N ASN A 112 -5.78 4.65 -10.06
CA ASN A 112 -5.03 3.95 -11.12
C ASN A 112 -5.07 2.41 -11.01
N GLY A 113 -5.97 1.84 -10.20
CA GLY A 113 -6.03 0.39 -10.01
C GLY A 113 -4.96 -0.18 -9.06
N THR A 114 -4.34 0.66 -8.23
CA THR A 114 -3.31 0.21 -7.28
C THR A 114 -3.91 -0.04 -5.90
N LEU A 115 -3.62 -1.20 -5.30
CA LEU A 115 -3.89 -1.48 -3.90
C LEU A 115 -2.69 -1.07 -3.05
N ARG A 116 -2.88 -0.06 -2.20
CA ARG A 116 -1.82 0.48 -1.33
C ARG A 116 -1.63 -0.30 -0.04
N ALA A 117 -2.75 -0.69 0.60
CA ALA A 117 -2.71 -1.38 1.88
C ALA A 117 -3.97 -2.21 2.11
N MET A 118 -3.81 -3.29 2.88
CA MET A 118 -4.89 -4.05 3.50
C MET A 118 -4.72 -3.94 5.02
N LEU A 119 -5.64 -3.28 5.69
CA LEU A 119 -5.57 -2.95 7.11
C LEU A 119 -6.75 -3.58 7.86
N SER A 120 -6.66 -3.65 9.19
CA SER A 120 -7.81 -4.08 10.00
C SER A 120 -8.94 -3.05 9.91
N ASN A 121 -10.18 -3.46 10.15
CA ASN A 121 -11.35 -2.59 10.18
C ASN A 121 -11.30 -1.54 11.31
N LYS A 122 -10.45 -1.75 12.30
CA LYS A 122 -10.23 -0.82 13.41
C LYS A 122 -9.29 0.33 13.07
N TYR A 123 -8.67 0.29 11.89
CA TYR A 123 -7.72 1.32 11.50
C TYR A 123 -8.45 2.64 11.22
N ALA A 124 -8.01 3.70 11.86
CA ALA A 124 -8.49 5.06 11.57
C ALA A 124 -7.87 5.55 10.25
N ILE A 125 -8.72 6.08 9.38
CA ILE A 125 -8.26 6.71 8.14
C ILE A 125 -7.74 8.08 8.51
N VAL A 126 -6.42 8.25 8.51
CA VAL A 126 -5.78 9.56 8.64
C VAL A 126 -5.47 10.06 7.24
N ASN A 127 -6.17 11.11 6.83
CA ASN A 127 -5.94 11.73 5.53
C ASN A 127 -4.74 12.67 5.62
N ASN A 128 -3.85 12.61 4.62
CA ASN A 128 -2.67 13.46 4.54
C ASN A 128 -3.02 14.96 4.61
N GLN A 129 -4.12 15.35 3.97
CA GLN A 129 -4.62 16.72 4.01
C GLN A 129 -4.95 17.15 5.45
N TRP A 130 -5.58 16.29 6.20
CA TRP A 130 -5.91 16.56 7.61
C TRP A 130 -4.66 16.69 8.48
N VAL A 131 -3.66 15.85 8.28
CA VAL A 131 -2.35 15.99 8.96
C VAL A 131 -1.72 17.34 8.64
N MET A 132 -1.79 17.77 7.37
CA MET A 132 -1.28 19.08 6.94
C MET A 132 -2.00 20.24 7.57
N GLU A 133 -3.32 20.15 7.72
CA GLU A 133 -4.14 21.16 8.39
C GLU A 133 -3.75 21.27 9.87
N ILE A 134 -3.62 20.13 10.57
CA ILE A 134 -3.16 20.11 11.97
C ILE A 134 -1.77 20.73 12.12
N VAL A 135 -0.81 20.37 11.25
CA VAL A 135 0.54 20.95 11.30
C VAL A 135 0.51 22.47 11.08
N ARG A 136 -0.33 22.94 10.15
CA ARG A 136 -0.49 24.38 9.89
C ARG A 136 -1.11 25.11 11.08
N GLU A 137 -2.07 24.50 11.76
CA GLU A 137 -2.70 25.06 12.97
C GLU A 137 -1.76 25.05 14.17
N ALA A 138 -0.97 23.97 14.33
CA ALA A 138 -0.04 23.82 15.44
C ALA A 138 1.19 24.72 15.35
N ILE A 139 1.57 25.14 14.15
CA ILE A 139 2.75 25.98 13.90
C ILE A 139 2.32 27.20 13.07
N PRO A 140 1.69 28.21 13.69
CA PRO A 140 1.31 29.43 13.00
C PRO A 140 2.52 30.14 12.42
N GLY A 141 2.47 30.46 11.12
CA GLY A 141 3.60 31.07 10.41
C GLY A 141 4.69 30.11 9.95
N GLY A 142 4.60 28.83 10.31
CA GLY A 142 5.49 27.80 9.78
C GLY A 142 5.31 27.63 8.27
N MET A 143 6.43 27.62 7.53
CA MET A 143 6.41 27.34 6.09
C MET A 143 6.79 25.89 5.83
N LEU A 144 5.94 25.16 5.09
CA LEU A 144 6.25 23.83 4.61
C LEU A 144 7.27 23.93 3.46
N SER A 145 8.44 23.34 3.68
CA SER A 145 9.48 23.24 2.66
C SER A 145 9.81 21.79 2.35
N HIS A 146 10.29 21.52 1.15
CA HIS A 146 10.76 20.20 0.72
C HIS A 146 9.75 19.07 0.96
N TRP A 147 8.52 19.33 0.58
CA TRP A 147 7.45 18.34 0.61
C TRP A 147 7.64 17.27 -0.48
N ARG A 148 7.60 16.01 -0.09
CA ARG A 148 7.50 14.90 -1.04
C ARG A 148 6.65 13.78 -0.44
N GLY A 149 5.89 13.11 -1.28
CA GLY A 149 5.11 11.93 -0.90
C GLY A 149 5.26 10.83 -1.92
N ASP A 150 5.26 9.61 -1.47
CA ASP A 150 5.10 8.40 -2.26
C ASP A 150 3.84 7.63 -1.84
N ALA A 151 3.68 6.41 -2.35
CA ALA A 151 2.51 5.58 -2.04
C ALA A 151 2.35 5.29 -0.55
N ASP A 152 3.45 5.22 0.19
CA ASP A 152 3.49 4.69 1.55
C ASP A 152 3.87 5.75 2.58
N ASN A 153 4.55 6.82 2.17
CA ASN A 153 5.13 7.79 3.07
C ASN A 153 4.91 9.23 2.61
N ILE A 154 4.88 10.12 3.59
CA ILE A 154 4.88 11.55 3.39
C ILE A 154 6.02 12.14 4.22
N PHE A 155 6.86 12.92 3.57
CA PHE A 155 7.96 13.64 4.19
C PHE A 155 7.81 15.13 3.92
N GLY A 156 8.07 15.93 4.93
CA GLY A 156 8.08 17.36 4.80
C GLY A 156 8.88 18.01 5.91
N ASN A 157 9.49 19.14 5.62
CA ASN A 157 10.13 19.97 6.60
C ASN A 157 9.26 21.18 6.88
N VAL A 158 9.13 21.56 8.14
CA VAL A 158 8.50 22.81 8.57
C VAL A 158 9.59 23.77 8.98
N LEU A 159 9.68 24.91 8.30
CA LEU A 159 10.54 26.01 8.69
C LEU A 159 9.79 26.81 9.74
N ILE A 160 10.33 26.86 10.95
CA ILE A 160 9.81 27.66 12.04
C ILE A 160 10.47 29.04 12.00
N PRO A 161 9.71 30.13 11.95
CA PRO A 161 10.27 31.48 12.03
C PRO A 161 11.08 31.67 13.31
N ASP A 162 12.19 32.41 13.22
CA ASP A 162 13.08 32.63 14.39
C ASP A 162 12.36 33.30 15.58
N SER A 163 11.30 34.05 15.32
CA SER A 163 10.45 34.65 16.35
C SER A 163 9.71 33.65 17.27
N ILE A 164 9.66 32.39 16.92
CA ILE A 164 9.05 31.32 17.75
C ILE A 164 10.09 30.63 18.63
N ARG A 165 11.39 30.85 18.37
CA ARG A 165 12.50 30.23 19.13
C ARG A 165 12.87 30.98 20.42
N GLU A 166 12.39 32.20 20.61
CA GLU A 166 12.80 33.06 21.72
C GLU A 166 11.95 32.94 22.99
N GLU A 167 10.92 32.10 23.04
CA GLU A 167 10.04 31.95 24.20
C GLU A 167 10.40 30.81 25.16
N ASP A 168 11.47 30.07 24.93
CA ASP A 168 11.88 28.91 25.75
C ASP A 168 13.21 29.11 26.52
N ASP A 169 13.64 30.36 26.82
CA ASP A 169 14.77 30.68 27.74
C ASP A 169 14.30 31.18 29.11
#